data_f38a0458999d40be2571626560aa20ec
#
_entry.id   f38a0458999d40be2571626560aa20ec
#
_cell.length_a   1.000
_cell.length_b   1.000
_cell.length_c   1.000
_cell.angle_alpha   90.00
_cell.angle_beta   90.00
_cell.angle_gamma   90.00
#
_symmetry.space_group_name_H-M   'P 1'
#
loop_
_entity.id
_entity.type
_entity.pdbx_description
1 polymer ?
#
loop_
_entity_poly.entity_id
_entity_poly.type
_entity_poly.pdbx_seq_one_letter_code
_entity_poly.pdbx_strand_id
1 'polypeptide(L)'
;MCSKGIEVIEKKFIVYVKIKHKKNFELGGLQMEKNNDVMIVSDNAKYLFHSDQVIIINRTNRQWMKVSKECYDILTQCNGKYSIQGIMEMLADDEDRDYFKNVLDALDEMKLIGKAPTRKVHDVSFAISNRCNLKCKHCMVNADSCAKNEFFTTEEIKQAFRKVIAAKPENITVTGGEPLVRKDFLEIITYLRENFYGTIGLMTNATLLNEKNVDVIVSCVNNISISLDGANEETVSLIRGTNVFQKVLDAIKLLHTKGFKDISISMVVTADNDLYVDDFLELCKKYECKPMLRALSLSGQAERNKDLLTKQQLNKQKVSKYKKKEMEKSLEKNFYACSCDAGATTLTIESNGEIFPCNLFVEPQYCLGNIREVNDLEELLQKNPKKFI
;
A
#
# COMPACT_ATOMS: atom_id res chain seq x y z
N MET A 1 18.78 -43.91 -2.36
CA MET A 1 18.47 -43.45 -3.76
C MET A 1 18.35 -41.94 -3.84
N CYS A 2 19.26 -41.18 -3.21
CA CYS A 2 19.25 -39.70 -3.23
C CYS A 2 20.56 -39.06 -3.71
N SER A 3 21.51 -39.85 -4.18
CA SER A 3 22.83 -39.37 -4.62
C SER A 3 22.97 -39.05 -6.13
N LYS A 4 21.99 -39.48 -6.94
CA LYS A 4 22.05 -39.25 -8.41
C LYS A 4 21.44 -37.94 -8.88
N GLY A 5 20.65 -37.22 -8.04
CA GLY A 5 20.05 -35.95 -8.42
C GLY A 5 20.98 -34.72 -8.30
N ILE A 6 21.95 -34.80 -7.39
CA ILE A 6 22.87 -33.70 -7.11
C ILE A 6 23.99 -33.62 -8.15
N GLU A 7 24.51 -34.77 -8.62
CA GLU A 7 25.54 -34.80 -9.65
C GLU A 7 25.11 -34.25 -11.04
N VAL A 8 23.81 -34.37 -11.35
CA VAL A 8 23.24 -33.83 -12.60
C VAL A 8 23.05 -32.32 -12.56
N ILE A 9 22.82 -31.75 -11.38
CA ILE A 9 22.70 -30.31 -11.18
C ILE A 9 24.08 -29.66 -11.23
N GLU A 10 25.08 -30.21 -10.59
CA GLU A 10 26.45 -29.69 -10.61
C GLU A 10 27.04 -29.66 -12.02
N LYS A 11 26.83 -30.67 -12.84
CA LYS A 11 27.34 -30.70 -14.23
C LYS A 11 26.62 -29.74 -15.18
N LYS A 12 25.40 -29.32 -14.92
CA LYS A 12 24.67 -28.33 -15.71
C LYS A 12 25.06 -26.88 -15.34
N PHE A 13 25.47 -26.62 -14.09
CA PHE A 13 25.89 -25.28 -13.66
C PHE A 13 27.24 -24.85 -14.22
N ILE A 14 28.21 -25.75 -14.36
CA ILE A 14 29.56 -25.45 -14.86
C ILE A 14 29.59 -25.05 -16.34
N VAL A 15 28.55 -25.31 -17.12
CA VAL A 15 28.57 -25.14 -18.59
C VAL A 15 27.83 -23.86 -19.04
N TYR A 16 27.05 -23.16 -18.20
CA TYR A 16 26.16 -22.13 -18.73
C TYR A 16 26.17 -20.75 -18.02
N VAL A 17 27.07 -20.49 -17.08
CA VAL A 17 27.08 -19.17 -16.44
C VAL A 17 28.15 -18.27 -17.05
N LYS A 18 27.85 -17.74 -18.21
CA LYS A 18 28.55 -16.57 -18.78
C LYS A 18 27.62 -15.38 -18.61
N ILE A 19 27.83 -14.63 -17.53
CA ILE A 19 27.06 -13.42 -17.27
C ILE A 19 27.52 -12.34 -18.22
N LYS A 20 26.74 -12.07 -19.28
CA LYS A 20 27.06 -10.98 -20.23
C LYS A 20 26.75 -9.64 -19.59
N HIS A 21 27.75 -8.90 -19.13
CA HIS A 21 27.60 -7.55 -18.65
C HIS A 21 28.35 -6.47 -19.40
N LYS A 22 27.62 -5.42 -19.65
CA LYS A 22 28.14 -4.06 -19.87
C LYS A 22 27.30 -3.11 -18.98
N LYS A 23 27.88 -2.64 -17.86
CA LYS A 23 27.82 -1.25 -17.38
C LYS A 23 28.36 -1.16 -15.94
N ASN A 24 29.26 -0.21 -15.76
CA ASN A 24 29.94 0.12 -14.50
C ASN A 24 28.95 0.61 -13.42
N PHE A 25 29.06 0.01 -12.23
CA PHE A 25 28.61 0.60 -10.99
C PHE A 25 29.86 1.00 -10.20
N GLU A 26 29.99 2.29 -9.89
CA GLU A 26 30.94 2.75 -8.88
C GLU A 26 30.21 2.73 -7.54
N LEU A 27 30.56 1.78 -6.70
CA LEU A 27 30.11 1.71 -5.31
C LEU A 27 31.32 1.68 -4.40
N GLY A 28 31.30 2.56 -3.38
CA GLY A 28 32.31 2.61 -2.34
C GLY A 28 32.31 1.33 -1.52
N GLY A 29 33.49 0.69 -1.40
CA GLY A 29 33.61 -0.64 -0.84
C GLY A 29 33.30 -0.73 0.64
N LEU A 30 32.42 -1.64 1.01
CA LEU A 30 32.30 -2.24 2.32
C LEU A 30 33.07 -3.55 2.34
N GLN A 31 33.99 -3.70 3.31
CA GLN A 31 34.79 -4.92 3.49
C GLN A 31 33.91 -6.02 4.07
N MET A 32 33.55 -7.02 3.26
CA MET A 32 33.01 -8.28 3.78
C MET A 32 34.16 -9.14 4.32
N GLU A 33 34.33 -9.18 5.65
CA GLU A 33 35.46 -9.88 6.31
C GLU A 33 35.23 -11.37 6.58
N LYS A 34 34.13 -12.01 6.13
CA LYS A 34 33.84 -13.41 6.47
C LYS A 34 33.46 -14.28 5.27
N ASN A 35 34.45 -14.85 4.62
CA ASN A 35 34.30 -15.81 3.53
C ASN A 35 33.51 -17.10 3.85
N ASN A 36 33.21 -17.38 5.13
CA ASN A 36 32.56 -18.62 5.57
C ASN A 36 31.09 -18.45 5.96
N ASP A 37 30.51 -17.25 5.87
CA ASP A 37 29.14 -17.05 6.26
C ASP A 37 28.18 -17.67 5.25
N VAL A 38 27.23 -18.42 5.77
CA VAL A 38 26.13 -19.00 5.00
C VAL A 38 25.17 -17.88 4.58
N MET A 39 24.89 -17.80 3.29
CA MET A 39 24.11 -16.71 2.74
C MET A 39 22.63 -17.07 2.60
N ILE A 40 21.79 -16.18 3.09
CA ILE A 40 20.35 -16.27 2.93
C ILE A 40 19.87 -14.93 2.36
N VAL A 41 19.16 -14.97 1.22
CA VAL A 41 18.43 -13.81 0.75
C VAL A 41 17.13 -13.68 1.56
N SER A 42 16.91 -12.51 2.09
CA SER A 42 15.76 -12.19 2.94
C SER A 42 14.42 -12.47 2.25
N ASP A 43 13.45 -13.01 3.00
CA ASP A 43 12.05 -13.13 2.57
C ASP A 43 11.37 -11.78 2.23
N ASN A 44 12.01 -10.66 2.57
CA ASN A 44 11.55 -9.32 2.16
C ASN A 44 11.92 -8.99 0.71
N ALA A 45 12.73 -9.80 0.04
CA ALA A 45 12.98 -9.65 -1.38
C ALA A 45 11.74 -10.04 -2.19
N LYS A 46 11.36 -9.16 -3.11
CA LYS A 46 10.35 -9.45 -4.15
C LYS A 46 11.03 -9.42 -5.50
N TYR A 47 10.63 -10.33 -6.37
CA TYR A 47 11.20 -10.50 -7.70
C TYR A 47 10.16 -10.18 -8.77
N LEU A 48 10.53 -9.34 -9.74
CA LEU A 48 9.72 -9.04 -10.91
C LEU A 48 10.51 -9.47 -12.15
N PHE A 49 9.93 -10.38 -12.93
CA PHE A 49 10.55 -10.94 -14.11
C PHE A 49 10.16 -10.15 -15.36
N HIS A 50 11.15 -9.77 -16.15
CA HIS A 50 10.93 -9.10 -17.42
C HIS A 50 11.99 -9.56 -18.44
N SER A 51 11.59 -10.38 -19.42
CA SER A 51 12.47 -11.00 -20.41
C SER A 51 13.61 -11.79 -19.76
N ASP A 52 14.85 -11.38 -19.97
CA ASP A 52 16.09 -11.95 -19.46
C ASP A 52 16.60 -11.27 -18.17
N GLN A 53 15.77 -10.42 -17.55
CA GLN A 53 16.15 -9.62 -16.41
C GLN A 53 15.19 -9.82 -15.25
N VAL A 54 15.71 -9.66 -14.04
CA VAL A 54 14.93 -9.72 -12.80
C VAL A 54 15.19 -8.46 -11.99
N ILE A 55 14.14 -7.81 -11.57
CA ILE A 55 14.21 -6.70 -10.62
C ILE A 55 14.01 -7.28 -9.24
N ILE A 56 14.95 -7.04 -8.34
CA ILE A 56 14.93 -7.42 -6.93
C ILE A 56 14.55 -6.19 -6.13
N ILE A 57 13.52 -6.29 -5.31
CA ILE A 57 12.98 -5.16 -4.53
C ILE A 57 12.97 -5.55 -3.07
N ASN A 58 13.50 -4.71 -2.18
CA ASN A 58 13.25 -4.83 -0.74
C ASN A 58 11.88 -4.24 -0.42
N ARG A 59 10.95 -5.08 0.05
CA ARG A 59 9.57 -4.69 0.41
C ARG A 59 9.49 -3.75 1.61
N THR A 60 10.53 -3.69 2.44
CA THR A 60 10.55 -2.88 3.66
C THR A 60 11.02 -1.45 3.42
N ASN A 61 12.14 -1.28 2.68
CA ASN A 61 12.75 0.03 2.46
C ASN A 61 12.59 0.54 1.03
N ARG A 62 11.93 -0.26 0.15
CA ARG A 62 11.62 0.07 -1.25
C ARG A 62 12.84 0.25 -2.16
N GLN A 63 14.04 -0.08 -1.70
CA GLN A 63 15.22 -0.13 -2.56
C GLN A 63 15.09 -1.27 -3.57
N TRP A 64 15.67 -1.09 -4.74
CA TRP A 64 15.61 -2.10 -5.78
C TRP A 64 16.88 -2.10 -6.61
N MET A 65 17.16 -3.25 -7.21
CA MET A 65 18.22 -3.45 -8.17
C MET A 65 17.76 -4.34 -9.30
N LYS A 66 18.54 -4.39 -10.38
CA LYS A 66 18.25 -5.18 -11.56
C LYS A 66 19.42 -6.11 -11.84
N VAL A 67 19.12 -7.37 -12.02
CA VAL A 67 20.11 -8.43 -12.31
C VAL A 67 19.70 -9.20 -13.56
N SER A 68 20.62 -9.98 -14.13
CA SER A 68 20.28 -10.96 -15.17
C SER A 68 19.49 -12.12 -14.57
N LYS A 69 18.80 -12.88 -15.41
CA LYS A 69 18.08 -14.07 -14.97
C LYS A 69 19.05 -15.14 -14.46
N GLU A 70 20.21 -15.28 -15.08
CA GLU A 70 21.26 -16.20 -14.65
C GLU A 70 21.75 -15.85 -13.24
N CYS A 71 21.99 -14.56 -12.96
CA CYS A 71 22.36 -14.10 -11.62
C CYS A 71 21.24 -14.40 -10.61
N TYR A 72 19.98 -14.17 -10.97
CA TYR A 72 18.85 -14.54 -10.11
C TYR A 72 18.82 -16.04 -9.83
N ASP A 73 19.04 -16.89 -10.82
CA ASP A 73 19.05 -18.35 -10.63
C ASP A 73 20.17 -18.79 -9.67
N ILE A 74 21.32 -18.10 -9.68
CA ILE A 74 22.39 -18.30 -8.69
C ILE A 74 21.94 -17.81 -7.30
N LEU A 75 21.31 -16.64 -7.20
CA LEU A 75 20.79 -16.12 -5.94
C LEU A 75 19.74 -17.04 -5.30
N THR A 76 18.99 -17.82 -6.07
CA THR A 76 18.05 -18.82 -5.51
C THR A 76 18.75 -19.95 -4.75
N GLN A 77 20.04 -20.16 -5.02
CA GLN A 77 20.85 -21.13 -4.26
C GLN A 77 21.33 -20.57 -2.90
N CYS A 78 21.22 -19.25 -2.69
CA CYS A 78 21.53 -18.57 -1.44
C CYS A 78 20.43 -18.82 -0.42
N ASN A 79 20.22 -20.06 -0.06
CA ASN A 79 19.16 -20.57 0.82
C ASN A 79 19.68 -21.08 2.17
N GLY A 80 20.89 -20.71 2.52
CA GLY A 80 21.54 -21.12 3.77
C GLY A 80 22.28 -22.45 3.70
N LYS A 81 22.39 -23.09 2.53
CA LYS A 81 23.10 -24.37 2.35
C LYS A 81 24.57 -24.18 1.92
N TYR A 82 24.87 -23.09 1.24
CA TYR A 82 26.19 -22.82 0.71
C TYR A 82 26.78 -21.58 1.36
N SER A 83 28.09 -21.58 1.61
CA SER A 83 28.83 -20.38 1.98
C SER A 83 28.99 -19.47 0.76
N ILE A 84 29.25 -18.17 0.97
CA ILE A 84 29.59 -17.22 -0.10
C ILE A 84 30.75 -17.77 -0.94
N GLN A 85 31.80 -18.30 -0.30
CA GLN A 85 32.93 -18.90 -0.99
C GLN A 85 32.50 -20.09 -1.86
N GLY A 86 31.67 -20.98 -1.33
CA GLY A 86 31.15 -22.13 -2.08
C GLY A 86 30.35 -21.74 -3.33
N ILE A 87 29.60 -20.63 -3.25
CA ILE A 87 28.87 -20.09 -4.42
C ILE A 87 29.87 -19.46 -5.41
N MET A 88 30.86 -18.70 -4.94
CA MET A 88 31.88 -18.09 -5.79
C MET A 88 32.71 -19.13 -6.56
N GLU A 89 32.98 -20.28 -5.94
CA GLU A 89 33.69 -21.40 -6.60
C GLU A 89 32.88 -22.08 -7.71
N MET A 90 31.55 -21.91 -7.73
CA MET A 90 30.67 -22.41 -8.80
C MET A 90 30.64 -21.49 -10.03
N LEU A 91 31.17 -20.26 -9.93
CA LEU A 91 31.16 -19.29 -11.02
C LEU A 91 32.33 -19.56 -11.99
N ALA A 92 32.07 -19.36 -13.29
CA ALA A 92 32.96 -19.83 -14.37
C ALA A 92 34.31 -19.10 -14.42
N ASP A 93 34.28 -17.77 -14.21
CA ASP A 93 35.46 -16.91 -14.35
C ASP A 93 35.50 -15.77 -13.35
N ASP A 94 36.54 -14.97 -13.35
CA ASP A 94 36.72 -13.88 -12.39
C ASP A 94 35.79 -12.70 -12.70
N GLU A 95 35.38 -12.48 -13.96
CA GLU A 95 34.43 -11.43 -14.33
C GLU A 95 33.05 -11.73 -13.72
N ASP A 96 32.61 -12.98 -13.76
CA ASP A 96 31.37 -13.44 -13.13
C ASP A 96 31.46 -13.33 -11.62
N ARG A 97 32.61 -13.65 -10.99
CA ARG A 97 32.84 -13.53 -9.57
C ARG A 97 32.77 -12.07 -9.09
N ASP A 98 33.45 -11.17 -9.80
CA ASP A 98 33.42 -9.74 -9.47
C ASP A 98 32.03 -9.15 -9.64
N TYR A 99 31.29 -9.52 -10.70
CA TYR A 99 29.92 -9.11 -10.88
C TYR A 99 29.01 -9.59 -9.74
N PHE A 100 29.09 -10.88 -9.41
CA PHE A 100 28.26 -11.45 -8.35
C PHE A 100 28.59 -10.85 -6.99
N LYS A 101 29.86 -10.55 -6.71
CA LYS A 101 30.28 -9.82 -5.51
C LYS A 101 29.62 -8.45 -5.42
N ASN A 102 29.62 -7.67 -6.51
CA ASN A 102 28.94 -6.39 -6.54
C ASN A 102 27.44 -6.52 -6.31
N VAL A 103 26.81 -7.60 -6.80
CA VAL A 103 25.40 -7.91 -6.53
C VAL A 103 25.19 -8.20 -5.05
N LEU A 104 26.09 -8.96 -4.41
CA LEU A 104 26.01 -9.25 -2.98
C LEU A 104 26.16 -7.99 -2.14
N ASP A 105 27.12 -7.13 -2.47
CA ASP A 105 27.33 -5.86 -1.77
C ASP A 105 26.07 -4.97 -1.88
N ALA A 106 25.47 -4.88 -3.06
CA ALA A 106 24.24 -4.14 -3.27
C ALA A 106 23.05 -4.75 -2.49
N LEU A 107 22.94 -6.08 -2.41
CA LEU A 107 21.91 -6.75 -1.62
C LEU A 107 22.11 -6.52 -0.10
N ASP A 108 23.36 -6.43 0.35
CA ASP A 108 23.66 -6.10 1.74
C ASP A 108 23.32 -4.65 2.07
N GLU A 109 23.67 -3.69 1.21
CA GLU A 109 23.23 -2.29 1.34
C GLU A 109 21.70 -2.17 1.36
N MET A 110 21.03 -2.97 0.53
CA MET A 110 19.58 -3.08 0.52
C MET A 110 19.02 -3.80 1.75
N LYS A 111 19.85 -4.36 2.63
CA LYS A 111 19.46 -5.19 3.79
C LYS A 111 18.65 -6.42 3.39
N LEU A 112 19.02 -7.03 2.29
CA LEU A 112 18.40 -8.26 1.76
C LEU A 112 19.24 -9.50 2.01
N ILE A 113 20.47 -9.37 2.52
CA ILE A 113 21.32 -10.49 2.94
C ILE A 113 21.23 -10.67 4.44
N GLY A 114 21.25 -11.92 4.89
CA GLY A 114 21.18 -12.28 6.29
C GLY A 114 19.76 -12.41 6.82
N LYS A 115 19.60 -12.25 8.14
CA LYS A 115 18.29 -12.35 8.79
C LYS A 115 17.37 -11.23 8.30
N ALA A 116 16.18 -11.58 7.86
CA ALA A 116 15.18 -10.60 7.45
C ALA A 116 15.01 -9.51 8.53
N PRO A 117 15.12 -8.22 8.17
CA PRO A 117 14.84 -7.16 9.13
C PRO A 117 13.41 -7.30 9.63
N THR A 118 13.21 -7.00 10.91
CA THR A 118 11.88 -7.00 11.52
C THR A 118 10.97 -6.06 10.73
N ARG A 119 9.85 -6.56 10.25
CA ARG A 119 8.86 -5.74 9.55
C ARG A 119 8.25 -4.76 10.54
N LYS A 120 8.18 -3.51 10.17
CA LYS A 120 7.56 -2.45 10.96
C LYS A 120 6.26 -2.02 10.31
N VAL A 121 5.29 -1.69 11.14
CA VAL A 121 4.04 -1.07 10.68
C VAL A 121 4.33 0.39 10.37
N HIS A 122 4.18 0.81 9.10
CA HIS A 122 4.33 2.21 8.70
C HIS A 122 2.98 2.90 8.55
N ASP A 123 2.00 2.22 7.94
CA ASP A 123 0.70 2.78 7.63
C ASP A 123 -0.41 1.92 8.20
N VAL A 124 -1.32 2.53 8.95
CA VAL A 124 -2.53 1.88 9.44
C VAL A 124 -3.76 2.65 8.98
N SER A 125 -4.67 1.96 8.28
CA SER A 125 -6.00 2.46 7.97
C SER A 125 -6.99 1.84 8.96
N PHE A 126 -7.76 2.66 9.70
CA PHE A 126 -8.72 2.15 10.68
C PHE A 126 -10.13 2.65 10.36
N ALA A 127 -11.00 1.72 10.02
CA ALA A 127 -12.43 1.95 9.83
C ALA A 127 -13.13 1.98 11.21
N ILE A 128 -13.39 3.16 11.74
CA ILE A 128 -13.98 3.32 13.08
C ILE A 128 -15.50 3.10 13.11
N SER A 129 -16.15 3.01 11.95
CA SER A 129 -17.60 2.80 11.81
C SER A 129 -17.91 2.05 10.53
N ASN A 130 -18.92 1.17 10.57
CA ASN A 130 -19.53 0.60 9.35
C ASN A 130 -20.77 1.41 8.90
N ARG A 131 -21.18 2.41 9.65
CA ARG A 131 -22.32 3.25 9.31
C ARG A 131 -21.94 4.30 8.30
N CYS A 132 -22.88 4.63 7.41
CA CYS A 132 -22.69 5.70 6.43
C CYS A 132 -24.04 6.40 6.18
N ASN A 133 -24.01 7.70 5.92
CA ASN A 133 -25.18 8.46 5.51
C ASN A 133 -25.43 8.43 3.98
N LEU A 134 -24.57 7.74 3.21
CA LEU A 134 -24.73 7.55 1.77
C LEU A 134 -24.88 6.06 1.42
N LYS A 135 -25.39 5.77 0.20
CA LYS A 135 -25.58 4.43 -0.36
C LYS A 135 -24.92 4.34 -1.75
N CYS A 136 -23.61 4.52 -1.79
CA CYS A 136 -22.87 4.54 -3.05
C CYS A 136 -22.90 3.18 -3.77
N LYS A 137 -23.14 3.17 -5.08
CA LYS A 137 -23.20 1.94 -5.89
C LYS A 137 -21.91 1.10 -5.84
N HIS A 138 -20.75 1.75 -5.68
CA HIS A 138 -19.43 1.10 -5.69
C HIS A 138 -18.83 0.90 -4.29
N CYS A 139 -19.61 1.06 -3.22
CA CYS A 139 -19.11 0.96 -1.86
C CYS A 139 -18.44 -0.39 -1.59
N MET A 140 -17.11 -0.39 -1.38
CA MET A 140 -16.35 -1.61 -1.18
C MET A 140 -16.50 -2.21 0.22
N VAL A 141 -16.77 -1.38 1.24
CA VAL A 141 -16.96 -1.82 2.63
C VAL A 141 -18.40 -2.20 2.94
N ASN A 142 -19.30 -2.11 1.94
CA ASN A 142 -20.72 -2.41 2.11
C ASN A 142 -21.33 -1.69 3.32
N ALA A 143 -21.01 -0.39 3.45
CA ALA A 143 -21.44 0.43 4.59
C ALA A 143 -22.97 0.40 4.76
N ASP A 144 -23.41 0.22 5.99
CA ASP A 144 -24.82 0.08 6.34
C ASP A 144 -25.40 1.40 6.83
N SER A 145 -26.24 2.02 6.00
CA SER A 145 -26.96 3.25 6.37
C SER A 145 -28.10 3.01 7.38
N CYS A 146 -28.48 1.77 7.62
CA CYS A 146 -29.55 1.38 8.53
C CYS A 146 -29.02 0.79 9.86
N ALA A 147 -27.71 0.54 9.98
CA ALA A 147 -27.13 0.03 11.20
C ALA A 147 -27.40 0.98 12.38
N LYS A 148 -27.95 0.44 13.47
CA LYS A 148 -28.30 1.23 14.65
C LYS A 148 -27.13 1.38 15.61
N ASN A 149 -26.27 0.39 15.67
CA ASN A 149 -25.18 0.28 16.64
C ASN A 149 -23.81 0.27 15.94
N GLU A 150 -22.82 0.81 16.63
CA GLU A 150 -21.42 0.67 16.27
C GLU A 150 -20.87 -0.68 16.80
N PHE A 151 -19.87 -1.25 16.13
CA PHE A 151 -19.18 -2.46 16.61
C PHE A 151 -18.29 -2.20 17.82
N PHE A 152 -17.83 -0.95 17.97
CA PHE A 152 -16.95 -0.51 19.05
C PHE A 152 -17.58 0.66 19.80
N THR A 153 -17.51 0.63 21.12
CA THR A 153 -17.69 1.81 21.96
C THR A 153 -16.52 2.79 21.79
N THR A 154 -16.67 4.01 22.27
CA THR A 154 -15.62 5.02 22.28
C THR A 154 -14.34 4.50 22.97
N GLU A 155 -14.49 3.86 24.14
CA GLU A 155 -13.35 3.32 24.88
C GLU A 155 -12.66 2.15 24.19
N GLU A 156 -13.39 1.28 23.52
CA GLU A 156 -12.81 0.21 22.72
C GLU A 156 -12.01 0.75 21.51
N ILE A 157 -12.50 1.81 20.85
CA ILE A 157 -11.73 2.52 19.79
C ILE A 157 -10.44 3.11 20.36
N LYS A 158 -10.51 3.77 21.53
CA LYS A 158 -9.31 4.31 22.18
C LYS A 158 -8.33 3.21 22.57
N GLN A 159 -8.81 2.06 23.03
CA GLN A 159 -7.97 0.89 23.31
C GLN A 159 -7.31 0.35 22.05
N ALA A 160 -8.06 0.26 20.94
CA ALA A 160 -7.52 -0.15 19.66
C ALA A 160 -6.42 0.84 19.16
N PHE A 161 -6.66 2.15 19.28
CA PHE A 161 -5.64 3.15 18.96
C PHE A 161 -4.39 3.03 19.85
N ARG A 162 -4.52 2.72 21.13
CA ARG A 162 -3.34 2.46 21.98
C ARG A 162 -2.46 1.35 21.41
N LYS A 163 -3.07 0.25 20.96
CA LYS A 163 -2.34 -0.86 20.34
C LYS A 163 -1.69 -0.46 18.99
N VAL A 164 -2.41 0.31 18.17
CA VAL A 164 -1.88 0.85 16.90
C VAL A 164 -0.69 1.78 17.17
N ILE A 165 -0.83 2.71 18.11
CA ILE A 165 0.22 3.69 18.47
C ILE A 165 1.46 2.99 19.05
N ALA A 166 1.28 1.90 19.81
CA ALA A 166 2.38 1.10 20.35
C ALA A 166 3.30 0.51 19.26
N ALA A 167 2.74 0.20 18.08
CA ALA A 167 3.50 -0.23 16.91
C ALA A 167 4.27 0.92 16.22
N LYS A 168 4.12 2.16 16.68
CA LYS A 168 4.81 3.37 16.20
C LYS A 168 4.71 3.56 14.68
N PRO A 169 3.51 3.51 14.07
CA PRO A 169 3.37 3.77 12.65
C PRO A 169 3.76 5.21 12.33
N GLU A 170 4.08 5.48 11.06
CA GLU A 170 4.29 6.83 10.57
C GLU A 170 2.96 7.53 10.30
N ASN A 171 1.97 6.77 9.81
CA ASN A 171 0.68 7.29 9.38
C ASN A 171 -0.47 6.46 9.95
N ILE A 172 -1.51 7.15 10.44
CA ILE A 172 -2.80 6.55 10.79
C ILE A 172 -3.89 7.26 9.99
N THR A 173 -4.64 6.50 9.17
CA THR A 173 -5.78 7.02 8.42
C THR A 173 -7.06 6.57 9.09
N VAL A 174 -7.88 7.52 9.54
CA VAL A 174 -9.22 7.26 10.07
C VAL A 174 -10.22 7.23 8.92
N THR A 175 -10.96 6.14 8.83
CA THR A 175 -11.93 5.87 7.77
C THR A 175 -13.12 5.08 8.31
N GLY A 176 -13.91 4.47 7.44
CA GLY A 176 -15.03 3.60 7.77
C GLY A 176 -16.05 3.58 6.65
N GLY A 177 -17.33 3.47 6.99
CA GLY A 177 -18.41 3.90 6.10
C GLY A 177 -18.31 5.41 5.92
N GLU A 178 -18.74 6.16 6.95
CA GLU A 178 -18.49 7.59 7.11
C GLU A 178 -18.13 7.87 8.58
N PRO A 179 -16.89 8.29 8.89
CA PRO A 179 -16.49 8.53 10.27
C PRO A 179 -17.34 9.58 11.00
N LEU A 180 -17.76 10.63 10.29
CA LEU A 180 -18.52 11.74 10.86
C LEU A 180 -19.97 11.38 11.24
N VAL A 181 -20.47 10.18 10.92
CA VAL A 181 -21.77 9.73 11.44
C VAL A 181 -21.73 9.33 12.91
N ARG A 182 -20.53 9.03 13.43
CA ARG A 182 -20.35 8.74 14.87
C ARG A 182 -20.54 10.00 15.68
N LYS A 183 -21.38 9.92 16.72
CA LYS A 183 -21.63 11.06 17.61
C LYS A 183 -20.39 11.43 18.44
N ASP A 184 -19.54 10.44 18.70
CA ASP A 184 -18.31 10.53 19.47
C ASP A 184 -17.07 10.75 18.60
N PHE A 185 -17.23 11.00 17.28
CA PHE A 185 -16.12 11.19 16.34
C PHE A 185 -15.12 12.25 16.82
N LEU A 186 -15.59 13.41 17.27
CA LEU A 186 -14.70 14.49 17.70
C LEU A 186 -13.88 14.10 18.94
N GLU A 187 -14.47 13.37 19.87
CA GLU A 187 -13.75 12.83 21.03
C GLU A 187 -12.67 11.83 20.60
N ILE A 188 -13.01 10.94 19.67
CA ILE A 188 -12.09 9.91 19.14
C ILE A 188 -10.89 10.55 18.42
N ILE A 189 -11.14 11.52 17.53
CA ILE A 189 -10.06 12.13 16.75
C ILE A 189 -9.16 13.02 17.62
N THR A 190 -9.72 13.71 18.60
CA THR A 190 -8.96 14.47 19.59
C THR A 190 -8.07 13.55 20.42
N TYR A 191 -8.63 12.46 20.94
CA TYR A 191 -7.84 11.45 21.66
C TYR A 191 -6.68 10.92 20.81
N LEU A 192 -6.93 10.60 19.52
CA LEU A 192 -5.89 10.14 18.62
C LEU A 192 -4.79 11.20 18.49
N ARG A 193 -5.13 12.47 18.26
CA ARG A 193 -4.16 13.56 18.11
C ARG A 193 -3.32 13.79 19.36
N GLU A 194 -3.94 13.71 20.53
CA GLU A 194 -3.24 13.92 21.82
C GLU A 194 -2.21 12.81 22.10
N ASN A 195 -2.42 11.59 21.57
CA ASN A 195 -1.60 10.43 21.86
C ASN A 195 -0.69 9.98 20.68
N PHE A 196 -0.85 10.58 19.50
CA PHE A 196 -0.10 10.20 18.31
C PHE A 196 0.50 11.42 17.61
N TYR A 197 1.83 11.43 17.47
CA TYR A 197 2.58 12.55 16.88
C TYR A 197 2.89 12.39 15.38
N GLY A 198 2.57 11.25 14.78
CA GLY A 198 2.71 11.01 13.35
C GLY A 198 1.61 11.70 12.51
N THR A 199 1.51 11.30 11.26
CA THR A 199 0.53 11.84 10.32
C THR A 199 -0.84 11.19 10.55
N ILE A 200 -1.87 12.01 10.79
CA ILE A 200 -3.27 11.57 10.85
C ILE A 200 -3.98 12.01 9.57
N GLY A 201 -4.47 11.02 8.80
CA GLY A 201 -5.33 11.23 7.64
C GLY A 201 -6.81 10.99 8.01
N LEU A 202 -7.71 11.73 7.37
CA LEU A 202 -9.15 11.48 7.43
C LEU A 202 -9.68 11.17 6.03
N MET A 203 -10.37 10.04 5.87
CA MET A 203 -11.15 9.73 4.66
C MET A 203 -12.64 9.91 4.96
N THR A 204 -13.30 10.77 4.20
CA THR A 204 -14.71 11.14 4.43
C THR A 204 -15.43 11.45 3.13
N ASN A 205 -16.75 11.31 3.11
CA ASN A 205 -17.58 11.86 2.05
C ASN A 205 -17.84 13.37 2.22
N ALA A 206 -17.40 13.96 3.32
CA ALA A 206 -17.45 15.37 3.70
C ALA A 206 -18.86 15.99 3.79
N THR A 207 -19.94 15.25 3.56
CA THR A 207 -21.30 15.80 3.56
C THR A 207 -21.81 16.22 4.94
N LEU A 208 -21.11 15.79 6.01
CA LEU A 208 -21.41 16.12 7.41
C LEU A 208 -20.39 17.11 8.02
N LEU A 209 -19.38 17.56 7.23
CA LEU A 209 -18.46 18.58 7.67
C LEU A 209 -19.16 19.94 7.69
N ASN A 210 -19.05 20.67 8.78
CA ASN A 210 -19.73 21.94 9.00
C ASN A 210 -19.02 22.80 10.06
N GLU A 211 -19.52 24.02 10.31
CA GLU A 211 -18.92 24.99 11.24
C GLU A 211 -18.77 24.47 12.69
N LYS A 212 -19.57 23.48 13.12
CA LYS A 212 -19.52 22.96 14.49
C LYS A 212 -18.39 21.95 14.71
N ASN A 213 -17.90 21.31 13.62
CA ASN A 213 -16.91 20.24 13.74
C ASN A 213 -15.58 20.55 13.04
N VAL A 214 -15.56 21.50 12.09
CA VAL A 214 -14.39 21.78 11.26
C VAL A 214 -13.17 22.20 12.08
N ASP A 215 -13.31 23.04 13.09
CA ASP A 215 -12.18 23.55 13.88
C ASP A 215 -11.45 22.43 14.64
N VAL A 216 -12.20 21.49 15.22
CA VAL A 216 -11.61 20.32 15.86
C VAL A 216 -10.95 19.40 14.82
N ILE A 217 -11.61 19.17 13.67
CA ILE A 217 -11.07 18.32 12.63
C ILE A 217 -9.72 18.86 12.12
N VAL A 218 -9.66 20.13 11.72
CA VAL A 218 -8.43 20.71 11.18
C VAL A 218 -7.29 20.82 12.19
N SER A 219 -7.61 20.88 13.49
CA SER A 219 -6.59 20.85 14.54
C SER A 219 -6.03 19.43 14.79
N CYS A 220 -6.80 18.40 14.46
CA CYS A 220 -6.43 17.01 14.74
C CYS A 220 -5.79 16.28 13.58
N VAL A 221 -6.14 16.60 12.31
CA VAL A 221 -5.69 15.85 11.13
C VAL A 221 -4.66 16.62 10.32
N ASN A 222 -3.79 15.90 9.61
CA ASN A 222 -2.77 16.49 8.74
C ASN A 222 -3.25 16.56 7.28
N ASN A 223 -4.08 15.63 6.85
CA ASN A 223 -4.64 15.61 5.50
C ASN A 223 -6.07 15.06 5.50
N ILE A 224 -6.85 15.47 4.51
CA ILE A 224 -8.23 15.01 4.31
C ILE A 224 -8.38 14.51 2.88
N SER A 225 -8.83 13.24 2.74
CA SER A 225 -9.23 12.67 1.45
C SER A 225 -10.75 12.67 1.34
N ILE A 226 -11.27 13.50 0.45
CA ILE A 226 -12.71 13.66 0.22
C ILE A 226 -13.13 12.80 -0.96
N SER A 227 -14.20 12.05 -0.78
CA SER A 227 -14.73 11.15 -1.80
C SER A 227 -15.75 11.86 -2.68
N LEU A 228 -15.46 11.98 -4.01
CA LEU A 228 -16.35 12.62 -4.99
C LEU A 228 -16.17 11.99 -6.38
N ASP A 229 -17.22 11.38 -6.93
CA ASP A 229 -17.13 10.56 -8.16
C ASP A 229 -17.66 11.27 -9.42
N GLY A 230 -17.49 12.58 -9.50
CA GLY A 230 -17.89 13.38 -10.65
C GLY A 230 -17.53 14.85 -10.49
N ALA A 231 -17.87 15.66 -11.48
CA ALA A 231 -17.55 17.10 -11.56
C ALA A 231 -18.76 18.02 -11.37
N ASN A 232 -19.96 17.47 -11.26
CA ASN A 232 -21.22 18.19 -11.01
C ASN A 232 -22.24 17.29 -10.32
N GLU A 233 -23.39 17.82 -9.92
CA GLU A 233 -24.43 17.04 -9.23
C GLU A 233 -24.94 15.87 -10.06
N GLU A 234 -25.10 16.03 -11.37
CA GLU A 234 -25.57 14.96 -12.27
C GLU A 234 -24.61 13.76 -12.24
N THR A 235 -23.32 14.00 -12.48
CA THR A 235 -22.31 12.93 -12.54
C THR A 235 -22.04 12.28 -11.18
N VAL A 236 -22.05 13.05 -10.09
CA VAL A 236 -21.92 12.52 -8.72
C VAL A 236 -23.12 11.67 -8.33
N SER A 237 -24.34 12.09 -8.71
CA SER A 237 -25.58 11.39 -8.39
C SER A 237 -25.65 9.98 -9.00
N LEU A 238 -24.98 9.75 -10.13
CA LEU A 238 -24.92 8.42 -10.77
C LEU A 238 -24.36 7.35 -9.83
N ILE A 239 -23.44 7.73 -8.95
CA ILE A 239 -22.68 6.82 -8.09
C ILE A 239 -23.05 6.99 -6.60
N ARG A 240 -23.10 8.23 -6.08
CA ARG A 240 -23.22 8.51 -4.66
C ARG A 240 -24.61 8.89 -4.18
N GLY A 241 -25.52 9.15 -5.11
CA GLY A 241 -26.86 9.68 -4.83
C GLY A 241 -26.91 11.20 -4.88
N THR A 242 -28.09 11.75 -4.77
CA THR A 242 -28.40 13.18 -4.93
C THR A 242 -27.99 14.04 -3.74
N ASN A 243 -27.83 15.34 -3.96
CA ASN A 243 -27.49 16.36 -2.93
C ASN A 243 -26.15 16.12 -2.24
N VAL A 244 -25.16 15.51 -2.94
CA VAL A 244 -23.81 15.26 -2.43
C VAL A 244 -22.84 16.32 -2.94
N PHE A 245 -22.87 16.66 -4.22
CA PHE A 245 -21.90 17.51 -4.87
C PHE A 245 -21.75 18.88 -4.19
N GLN A 246 -22.88 19.61 -4.03
CA GLN A 246 -22.83 20.93 -3.42
C GLN A 246 -22.32 20.92 -1.97
N LYS A 247 -22.75 19.91 -1.18
CA LYS A 247 -22.26 19.77 0.22
C LYS A 247 -20.75 19.55 0.28
N VAL A 248 -20.21 18.78 -0.64
CA VAL A 248 -18.75 18.54 -0.73
C VAL A 248 -18.02 19.83 -1.10
N LEU A 249 -18.53 20.60 -2.05
CA LEU A 249 -17.93 21.89 -2.42
C LEU A 249 -17.95 22.89 -1.26
N ASP A 250 -19.05 22.94 -0.51
CA ASP A 250 -19.17 23.83 0.64
C ASP A 250 -18.22 23.40 1.76
N ALA A 251 -18.05 22.09 1.98
CA ALA A 251 -17.07 21.55 2.91
C ALA A 251 -15.62 21.90 2.51
N ILE A 252 -15.27 21.81 1.22
CA ILE A 252 -13.93 22.20 0.73
C ILE A 252 -13.70 23.70 0.96
N LYS A 253 -14.67 24.57 0.61
CA LYS A 253 -14.57 26.00 0.86
C LYS A 253 -14.39 26.29 2.35
N LEU A 254 -15.16 25.62 3.20
CA LEU A 254 -15.05 25.78 4.65
C LEU A 254 -13.67 25.38 5.17
N LEU A 255 -13.09 24.24 4.70
CA LEU A 255 -11.73 23.85 5.03
C LEU A 255 -10.70 24.90 4.62
N HIS A 256 -10.84 25.47 3.42
CA HIS A 256 -9.97 26.55 2.96
C HIS A 256 -10.10 27.82 3.80
N THR A 257 -11.32 28.21 4.23
CA THR A 257 -11.50 29.36 5.13
C THR A 257 -10.82 29.17 6.49
N LYS A 258 -10.65 27.92 6.93
CA LYS A 258 -9.87 27.56 8.13
C LYS A 258 -8.38 27.41 7.87
N GLY A 259 -7.90 27.72 6.65
CA GLY A 259 -6.49 27.64 6.27
C GLY A 259 -5.98 26.21 5.99
N PHE A 260 -6.87 25.20 5.94
CA PHE A 260 -6.49 23.82 5.69
C PHE A 260 -6.25 23.60 4.19
N LYS A 261 -5.05 23.10 3.82
CA LYS A 261 -4.59 23.02 2.41
C LYS A 261 -4.38 21.60 1.91
N ASP A 262 -4.08 20.64 2.80
CA ASP A 262 -3.79 19.27 2.35
C ASP A 262 -5.09 18.46 2.14
N ILE A 263 -5.78 18.82 1.07
CA ILE A 263 -7.04 18.21 0.65
C ILE A 263 -6.81 17.45 -0.65
N SER A 264 -7.18 16.17 -0.67
CA SER A 264 -7.29 15.38 -1.88
C SER A 264 -8.75 15.06 -2.19
N ILE A 265 -9.11 15.04 -3.47
CA ILE A 265 -10.42 14.57 -3.92
C ILE A 265 -10.22 13.23 -4.62
N SER A 266 -10.91 12.20 -4.14
CA SER A 266 -10.81 10.83 -4.63
C SER A 266 -12.02 10.46 -5.47
N MET A 267 -11.78 10.03 -6.72
CA MET A 267 -12.77 9.51 -7.66
C MET A 267 -12.48 8.06 -7.97
N VAL A 268 -13.44 7.17 -7.73
CA VAL A 268 -13.39 5.79 -8.23
C VAL A 268 -13.92 5.80 -9.66
N VAL A 269 -13.05 5.46 -10.62
CA VAL A 269 -13.43 5.46 -12.04
C VAL A 269 -14.25 4.21 -12.36
N THR A 270 -15.47 4.43 -12.86
CA THR A 270 -16.44 3.41 -13.25
C THR A 270 -16.90 3.66 -14.69
N ALA A 271 -17.73 2.76 -15.24
CA ALA A 271 -18.34 2.95 -16.53
C ALA A 271 -19.27 4.17 -16.60
N ASP A 272 -19.87 4.54 -15.47
CA ASP A 272 -20.84 5.64 -15.41
C ASP A 272 -20.17 7.02 -15.36
N ASN A 273 -18.88 7.11 -14.97
CA ASN A 273 -18.21 8.39 -14.76
C ASN A 273 -16.85 8.55 -15.48
N ASP A 274 -16.38 7.57 -16.22
CA ASP A 274 -15.08 7.62 -16.89
C ASP A 274 -14.93 8.72 -17.94
N LEU A 275 -16.03 9.12 -18.56
CA LEU A 275 -16.08 10.22 -19.53
C LEU A 275 -15.84 11.60 -18.87
N TYR A 276 -16.06 11.71 -17.57
CA TYR A 276 -15.98 12.96 -16.79
C TYR A 276 -14.66 13.10 -16.00
N VAL A 277 -13.67 12.27 -16.30
CA VAL A 277 -12.37 12.34 -15.62
C VAL A 277 -11.67 13.67 -15.84
N ASP A 278 -11.71 14.21 -17.06
CA ASP A 278 -11.06 15.47 -17.38
C ASP A 278 -11.76 16.63 -16.64
N ASP A 279 -13.10 16.66 -16.62
CA ASP A 279 -13.89 17.65 -15.87
C ASP A 279 -13.61 17.57 -14.36
N PHE A 280 -13.45 16.36 -13.84
CA PHE A 280 -13.07 16.15 -12.44
C PHE A 280 -11.66 16.70 -12.13
N LEU A 281 -10.70 16.53 -13.03
CA LEU A 281 -9.35 17.08 -12.87
C LEU A 281 -9.36 18.62 -12.89
N GLU A 282 -10.18 19.22 -13.73
CA GLU A 282 -10.37 20.67 -13.77
C GLU A 282 -11.04 21.19 -12.49
N LEU A 283 -12.03 20.45 -11.96
CA LEU A 283 -12.65 20.75 -10.67
C LEU A 283 -11.61 20.74 -9.54
N CYS A 284 -10.78 19.70 -9.47
CA CYS A 284 -9.72 19.61 -8.47
C CYS A 284 -8.76 20.78 -8.55
N LYS A 285 -8.36 21.18 -9.76
CA LYS A 285 -7.50 22.34 -9.99
C LYS A 285 -8.19 23.64 -9.54
N LYS A 286 -9.47 23.82 -9.87
CA LYS A 286 -10.26 25.01 -9.50
C LYS A 286 -10.35 25.19 -7.99
N TYR A 287 -10.47 24.10 -7.25
CA TYR A 287 -10.59 24.11 -5.78
C TYR A 287 -9.25 23.83 -5.09
N GLU A 288 -8.13 23.91 -5.78
CA GLU A 288 -6.77 23.72 -5.22
C GLU A 288 -6.60 22.41 -4.44
N CYS A 289 -7.29 21.35 -4.89
CA CYS A 289 -7.25 20.02 -4.28
C CYS A 289 -6.40 19.05 -5.12
N LYS A 290 -5.77 18.08 -4.47
CA LYS A 290 -5.00 17.02 -5.13
C LYS A 290 -5.98 15.98 -5.73
N PRO A 291 -5.96 15.69 -7.05
CA PRO A 291 -6.81 14.65 -7.62
C PRO A 291 -6.26 13.26 -7.30
N MET A 292 -7.15 12.34 -6.95
CA MET A 292 -6.85 10.92 -6.76
C MET A 292 -7.80 10.06 -7.59
N LEU A 293 -7.32 9.47 -8.69
CA LEU A 293 -8.09 8.50 -9.47
C LEU A 293 -7.83 7.07 -8.96
N ARG A 294 -8.88 6.37 -8.60
CA ARG A 294 -8.85 5.00 -8.10
C ARG A 294 -9.52 4.05 -9.08
N ALA A 295 -8.97 2.85 -9.23
CA ALA A 295 -9.64 1.78 -9.93
C ALA A 295 -10.80 1.23 -9.07
N LEU A 296 -11.87 0.79 -9.72
CA LEU A 296 -12.97 0.10 -9.05
C LEU A 296 -12.48 -1.26 -8.52
N SER A 297 -12.76 -1.54 -7.25
CA SER A 297 -12.60 -2.87 -6.64
C SER A 297 -13.94 -3.58 -6.62
N LEU A 298 -13.96 -4.86 -7.02
CA LEU A 298 -15.15 -5.71 -6.99
C LEU A 298 -15.36 -6.33 -5.62
N SER A 299 -15.69 -5.49 -4.63
CA SER A 299 -16.06 -5.93 -3.29
C SER A 299 -17.27 -5.15 -2.79
N GLY A 300 -17.99 -5.67 -1.82
CA GLY A 300 -19.14 -5.03 -1.21
C GLY A 300 -20.28 -4.75 -2.20
N GLN A 301 -20.75 -3.50 -2.29
CA GLN A 301 -21.83 -3.12 -3.22
C GLN A 301 -21.38 -3.18 -4.69
N ALA A 302 -20.09 -2.92 -4.98
CA ALA A 302 -19.57 -2.98 -6.34
C ALA A 302 -19.70 -4.39 -6.95
N GLU A 303 -19.59 -5.43 -6.14
CA GLU A 303 -19.77 -6.81 -6.58
C GLU A 303 -21.22 -7.09 -7.02
N ARG A 304 -22.20 -6.45 -6.37
CA ARG A 304 -23.63 -6.55 -6.72
C ARG A 304 -23.99 -5.71 -7.95
N ASN A 305 -23.25 -4.63 -8.18
CA ASN A 305 -23.45 -3.70 -9.30
C ASN A 305 -22.39 -3.92 -10.40
N LYS A 306 -22.27 -5.15 -10.91
CA LYS A 306 -21.24 -5.56 -11.89
C LYS A 306 -21.28 -4.79 -13.20
N ASP A 307 -22.40 -4.16 -13.55
CA ASP A 307 -22.55 -3.30 -14.74
C ASP A 307 -21.58 -2.11 -14.71
N LEU A 308 -21.15 -1.67 -13.50
CA LEU A 308 -20.12 -0.65 -13.34
C LEU A 308 -18.77 -1.06 -13.93
N LEU A 309 -18.54 -2.37 -14.16
CA LEU A 309 -17.29 -2.92 -14.69
C LEU A 309 -17.28 -3.13 -16.19
N THR A 310 -18.41 -3.55 -16.78
CA THR A 310 -18.45 -4.05 -18.16
C THR A 310 -17.96 -3.03 -19.17
N LYS A 311 -18.15 -1.75 -18.89
CA LYS A 311 -17.69 -0.64 -19.73
C LYS A 311 -16.26 -0.19 -19.39
N GLN A 312 -15.76 -0.48 -18.19
CA GLN A 312 -14.41 -0.11 -17.75
C GLN A 312 -13.31 -0.84 -18.54
N GLN A 313 -13.57 -2.05 -19.03
CA GLN A 313 -12.64 -2.78 -19.88
C GLN A 313 -12.40 -2.08 -21.22
N LEU A 314 -13.37 -1.33 -21.73
CA LEU A 314 -13.28 -0.57 -22.98
C LEU A 314 -12.49 0.75 -22.82
N ASN A 315 -12.44 1.31 -21.60
CA ASN A 315 -11.84 2.62 -21.33
C ASN A 315 -10.53 2.59 -20.52
N LYS A 316 -9.88 1.43 -20.39
CA LYS A 316 -8.55 1.26 -19.78
C LYS A 316 -7.50 2.29 -20.26
N GLN A 317 -7.69 2.86 -21.44
CA GLN A 317 -6.75 3.82 -22.02
C GLN A 317 -6.71 5.18 -21.31
N LYS A 318 -7.84 5.71 -20.80
CA LYS A 318 -7.85 7.04 -20.14
C LYS A 318 -7.21 7.01 -18.76
N VAL A 319 -7.60 6.04 -17.92
CA VAL A 319 -6.98 5.85 -16.60
C VAL A 319 -5.50 5.46 -16.74
N SER A 320 -5.17 4.64 -17.75
CA SER A 320 -3.79 4.30 -18.07
C SER A 320 -2.96 5.52 -18.48
N LYS A 321 -3.55 6.45 -19.27
CA LYS A 321 -2.87 7.68 -19.71
C LYS A 321 -2.57 8.65 -18.55
N TYR A 322 -3.51 8.80 -17.62
CA TYR A 322 -3.33 9.60 -16.41
C TYR A 322 -2.28 8.96 -15.48
N LYS A 323 -2.41 7.67 -15.17
CA LYS A 323 -1.40 6.92 -14.38
C LYS A 323 -0.03 6.94 -15.04
N LYS A 324 0.05 6.83 -16.36
CA LYS A 324 1.31 6.94 -17.10
C LYS A 324 1.95 8.31 -16.92
N LYS A 325 1.16 9.38 -16.99
CA LYS A 325 1.64 10.77 -16.81
C LYS A 325 2.05 11.08 -15.35
N GLU A 326 1.36 10.49 -14.36
CA GLU A 326 1.80 10.55 -12.97
C GLU A 326 3.04 9.70 -12.71
N MET A 327 3.11 8.51 -13.30
CA MET A 327 4.31 7.67 -13.27
C MET A 327 5.51 8.37 -13.93
N GLU A 328 5.34 8.99 -15.08
CA GLU A 328 6.39 9.77 -15.74
C GLU A 328 6.90 10.93 -14.87
N LYS A 329 5.99 11.63 -14.18
CA LYS A 329 6.36 12.69 -13.21
C LYS A 329 7.04 12.12 -11.94
N SER A 330 6.70 10.91 -11.53
CA SER A 330 7.32 10.24 -10.38
C SER A 330 8.63 9.55 -10.75
N LEU A 331 8.82 9.17 -12.02
CA LEU A 331 10.07 8.66 -12.57
C LEU A 331 11.21 9.70 -12.52
N GLU A 332 10.87 10.99 -12.63
CA GLU A 332 11.82 12.08 -12.45
C GLU A 332 12.21 12.30 -10.97
N LYS A 333 11.47 11.70 -10.01
CA LYS A 333 11.63 11.93 -8.55
C LYS A 333 11.98 10.70 -7.70
N ASN A 334 12.37 9.59 -8.24
CA ASN A 334 12.62 8.30 -7.60
C ASN A 334 11.52 7.25 -7.84
N PHE A 335 11.92 6.19 -8.53
CA PHE A 335 11.07 5.08 -8.98
C PHE A 335 10.69 4.16 -7.81
N TYR A 336 9.54 4.41 -7.16
CA TYR A 336 9.01 3.55 -6.09
C TYR A 336 7.78 2.74 -6.51
N ALA A 337 7.50 2.64 -7.81
CA ALA A 337 6.20 2.22 -8.31
C ALA A 337 5.89 0.71 -8.24
N CYS A 338 6.82 -0.13 -7.82
CA CYS A 338 6.69 -1.58 -8.00
C CYS A 338 6.53 -2.40 -6.72
N SER A 339 6.55 -1.81 -5.53
CA SER A 339 6.36 -2.55 -4.28
C SER A 339 4.93 -2.41 -3.78
N CYS A 340 4.26 -3.54 -3.55
CA CYS A 340 3.01 -3.57 -2.81
C CYS A 340 3.34 -3.71 -1.31
N ASP A 341 2.93 -2.74 -0.50
CA ASP A 341 3.19 -2.69 0.94
C ASP A 341 2.14 -3.49 1.77
N ALA A 342 1.16 -4.11 1.09
CA ALA A 342 0.11 -4.90 1.72
C ALA A 342 0.68 -6.01 2.60
N GLY A 343 0.40 -5.98 3.91
CA GLY A 343 0.90 -6.95 4.88
C GLY A 343 2.42 -6.98 5.05
N ALA A 344 3.15 -6.04 4.44
CA ALA A 344 4.58 -5.85 4.66
C ALA A 344 4.84 -4.70 5.65
N THR A 345 4.23 -3.54 5.41
CA THR A 345 4.33 -2.34 6.24
C THR A 345 2.97 -1.66 6.45
N THR A 346 1.95 -2.06 5.71
CA THR A 346 0.61 -1.49 5.74
C THR A 346 -0.38 -2.48 6.32
N LEU A 347 -1.27 -1.99 7.18
CA LEU A 347 -2.40 -2.74 7.75
C LEU A 347 -3.70 -1.96 7.59
N THR A 348 -4.80 -2.70 7.42
CA THR A 348 -6.16 -2.16 7.49
C THR A 348 -6.90 -2.85 8.62
N ILE A 349 -7.56 -2.06 9.47
CA ILE A 349 -8.42 -2.54 10.55
C ILE A 349 -9.86 -2.17 10.17
N GLU A 350 -10.69 -3.19 10.01
CA GLU A 350 -12.09 -3.00 9.69
C GLU A 350 -12.91 -2.63 10.94
N SER A 351 -14.13 -2.14 10.72
CA SER A 351 -15.00 -1.63 11.78
C SER A 351 -15.41 -2.67 12.82
N ASN A 352 -15.33 -3.97 12.50
CA ASN A 352 -15.54 -5.10 13.42
C ASN A 352 -14.25 -5.50 14.17
N GLY A 353 -13.13 -4.85 13.86
CA GLY A 353 -11.82 -5.09 14.47
C GLY A 353 -10.94 -6.10 13.74
N GLU A 354 -11.41 -6.72 12.67
CA GLU A 354 -10.59 -7.61 11.85
C GLU A 354 -9.45 -6.84 11.18
N ILE A 355 -8.27 -7.45 11.14
CA ILE A 355 -7.04 -6.87 10.60
C ILE A 355 -6.71 -7.54 9.28
N PHE A 356 -6.46 -6.74 8.27
CA PHE A 356 -6.13 -7.17 6.92
C PHE A 356 -4.83 -6.53 6.41
N PRO A 357 -4.17 -7.12 5.40
CA PRO A 357 -2.94 -6.57 4.82
C PRO A 357 -3.14 -5.23 4.10
N CYS A 358 -4.31 -4.99 3.53
CA CYS A 358 -4.74 -3.71 2.95
C CYS A 358 -6.26 -3.74 2.71
N ASN A 359 -6.83 -2.58 2.39
CA ASN A 359 -8.25 -2.41 2.13
C ASN A 359 -8.79 -3.12 0.86
N LEU A 360 -7.92 -3.68 0.03
CA LEU A 360 -8.32 -4.49 -1.14
C LEU A 360 -8.39 -6.00 -0.82
N PHE A 361 -7.82 -6.44 0.31
CA PHE A 361 -7.78 -7.83 0.75
C PHE A 361 -8.57 -8.00 2.05
N VAL A 362 -9.86 -7.65 2.02
CA VAL A 362 -10.77 -7.72 3.19
C VAL A 362 -11.63 -8.98 3.19
N GLU A 363 -11.20 -10.02 2.49
CA GLU A 363 -11.87 -11.32 2.48
C GLU A 363 -11.36 -12.21 3.64
N PRO A 364 -12.19 -13.12 4.18
CA PRO A 364 -11.85 -13.92 5.38
C PRO A 364 -10.52 -14.68 5.29
N GLN A 365 -10.13 -15.16 4.10
CA GLN A 365 -8.86 -15.87 3.89
C GLN A 365 -7.63 -14.98 4.09
N TYR A 366 -7.76 -13.67 4.04
CA TYR A 366 -6.70 -12.69 4.23
C TYR A 366 -6.70 -12.06 5.62
N CYS A 367 -7.65 -12.44 6.49
CA CYS A 367 -7.71 -11.94 7.86
C CYS A 367 -6.46 -12.38 8.63
N LEU A 368 -5.76 -11.42 9.21
CA LEU A 368 -4.54 -11.62 10.00
C LEU A 368 -4.85 -11.84 11.48
N GLY A 369 -5.99 -11.36 11.96
CA GLY A 369 -6.42 -11.43 13.35
C GLY A 369 -7.44 -10.34 13.68
N ASN A 370 -7.72 -10.12 14.97
CA ASN A 370 -8.62 -9.08 15.43
C ASN A 370 -7.92 -8.17 16.43
N ILE A 371 -8.10 -6.84 16.31
CA ILE A 371 -7.45 -5.82 17.16
C ILE A 371 -7.81 -5.97 18.64
N ARG A 372 -8.95 -6.58 18.96
CA ARG A 372 -9.32 -6.87 20.34
C ARG A 372 -8.38 -7.89 20.99
N GLU A 373 -7.92 -8.87 20.22
CA GLU A 373 -7.14 -10.03 20.67
C GLU A 373 -5.63 -9.84 20.48
N VAL A 374 -5.22 -9.11 19.42
CA VAL A 374 -3.82 -8.88 19.10
C VAL A 374 -3.21 -7.89 20.08
N ASN A 375 -2.06 -8.24 20.67
CA ASN A 375 -1.31 -7.36 21.54
C ASN A 375 -0.15 -6.66 20.85
N ASP A 376 0.40 -7.25 19.77
CA ASP A 376 1.53 -6.73 19.02
C ASP A 376 1.26 -6.85 17.50
N LEU A 377 1.12 -5.71 16.84
CA LEU A 377 0.88 -5.65 15.40
C LEU A 377 2.12 -6.00 14.58
N GLU A 378 3.32 -5.75 15.09
CA GLU A 378 4.55 -6.13 14.41
C GLU A 378 4.72 -7.65 14.44
N GLU A 379 4.42 -8.31 15.56
CA GLU A 379 4.41 -9.77 15.65
C GLU A 379 3.43 -10.40 14.65
N LEU A 380 2.28 -9.76 14.46
CA LEU A 380 1.29 -10.19 13.48
C LEU A 380 1.84 -10.18 12.05
N LEU A 381 2.58 -9.13 11.67
CA LEU A 381 3.24 -9.04 10.37
C LEU A 381 4.32 -10.11 10.19
N GLN A 382 5.05 -10.46 11.25
CA GLN A 382 6.10 -11.50 11.21
C GLN A 382 5.51 -12.90 10.98
N LYS A 383 4.39 -13.21 11.64
CA LYS A 383 3.76 -14.55 11.60
C LYS A 383 3.12 -14.88 10.25
N ASN A 384 2.80 -13.90 9.42
CA ASN A 384 2.06 -14.09 8.16
C ASN A 384 2.81 -13.66 6.88
N PRO A 385 4.12 -13.99 6.70
CA PRO A 385 4.93 -13.46 5.60
C PRO A 385 4.55 -14.00 4.21
N LYS A 386 3.85 -15.13 4.12
CA LYS A 386 3.72 -15.90 2.85
C LYS A 386 2.32 -15.92 2.23
N LYS A 387 1.30 -15.31 2.85
CA LYS A 387 -0.08 -15.38 2.33
C LYS A 387 -0.37 -14.40 1.17
N PHE A 388 0.50 -13.44 0.88
CA PHE A 388 0.21 -12.33 -0.04
C PHE A 388 1.26 -12.17 -1.16
N ILE A 389 2.01 -13.23 -1.45
CA ILE A 389 2.97 -13.28 -2.56
C ILE A 389 2.38 -14.06 -3.72
#